data_2e614a1ecb773ff659199f03021ccda5
#
_entry.id   2e614a1ecb773ff659199f03021ccda5
#
_cell.length_a   1.000
_cell.length_b   1.000
_cell.length_c   1.000
_cell.angle_alpha   90.00
_cell.angle_beta   90.00
_cell.angle_gamma   90.00
#
_symmetry.space_group_name_H-M   'P 1'
#
loop_
_entity.id
_entity.type
_entity.pdbx_description
1 polymer ?
#
loop_
_entity_poly.entity_id
_entity_poly.type
_entity_poly.pdbx_seq_one_letter_code
_entity_poly.pdbx_strand_id
1 'polypeptide(L)'
;MTVILYCQYVWGMGHLFRSLELARALSDHHVILIAGGRGVDIELPEHVTLVRLPGLYMDEQFTTLMAEDANQSVDFVQHQRKVILMSLFQQYRPDVFMIELYPFGRTAFGFELQPLLDWIHMGRFGDIKVVCSLRDILVEKRKQEFYEERVIHMLHTYFDLLLVHSDEQLLTLDETFSRMNDIQIPVVYTGFVAQKANPTAGRQLRRELGIGSAEKLVVVSAGGGRSGYTLLNCILDAYPLMNRADSIRIEMFAGPFREPDEFEKLAAKAVDGIRLRHYTKRFLDYLS
;
A
#
# COMPACT_ATOMS: atom_id res chain seq x y z
N MET A 1 7.17 -23.42 -2.95
CA MET A 1 6.22 -22.89 -3.96
C MET A 1 6.73 -21.58 -4.50
N THR A 2 6.33 -21.24 -5.73
CA THR A 2 6.57 -19.91 -6.32
C THR A 2 5.30 -19.10 -6.25
N VAL A 3 5.38 -17.91 -5.65
CA VAL A 3 4.25 -17.00 -5.46
C VAL A 3 4.52 -15.71 -6.25
N ILE A 4 3.64 -15.35 -7.16
CA ILE A 4 3.63 -14.01 -7.76
C ILE A 4 2.65 -13.15 -6.96
N LEU A 5 3.14 -12.05 -6.41
CA LEU A 5 2.33 -11.06 -5.68
C LEU A 5 2.30 -9.77 -6.49
N TYR A 6 1.13 -9.43 -7.02
CA TYR A 6 0.91 -8.21 -7.79
C TYR A 6 0.40 -7.08 -6.90
N CYS A 7 1.15 -5.99 -6.87
CA CYS A 7 0.81 -4.78 -6.13
C CYS A 7 0.87 -3.55 -7.03
N GLN A 8 -0.29 -2.98 -7.30
CA GLN A 8 -0.41 -1.68 -7.97
C GLN A 8 -0.73 -0.60 -6.95
N TYR A 9 0.22 0.24 -6.63
CA TYR A 9 0.00 1.42 -5.80
C TYR A 9 0.04 2.68 -6.66
N VAL A 10 -0.85 3.64 -6.36
CA VAL A 10 -1.10 4.82 -7.22
C VAL A 10 -0.71 6.11 -6.50
N TRP A 11 -1.17 6.30 -5.26
CA TRP A 11 -1.00 7.55 -4.52
C TRP A 11 -0.16 7.43 -3.26
N GLY A 12 -0.27 6.32 -2.55
CA GLY A 12 0.41 6.10 -1.29
C GLY A 12 1.19 4.79 -1.29
N MET A 13 2.19 4.70 -0.43
CA MET A 13 3.07 3.54 -0.31
C MET A 13 2.48 2.42 0.56
N GLY A 14 1.34 2.64 1.23
CA GLY A 14 0.77 1.69 2.18
C GLY A 14 0.48 0.31 1.56
N HIS A 15 0.00 0.28 0.32
CA HIS A 15 -0.24 -0.96 -0.41
C HIS A 15 1.07 -1.73 -0.69
N LEU A 16 2.14 -1.03 -1.07
CA LEU A 16 3.45 -1.63 -1.30
C LEU A 16 4.05 -2.20 -0.01
N PHE A 17 4.02 -1.42 1.08
CA PHE A 17 4.56 -1.88 2.37
C PHE A 17 3.77 -3.06 2.93
N ARG A 18 2.44 -3.08 2.81
CA ARG A 18 1.65 -4.26 3.19
C ARG A 18 2.01 -5.48 2.33
N SER A 19 2.10 -5.33 1.01
CA SER A 19 2.51 -6.40 0.12
C SER A 19 3.91 -6.91 0.44
N LEU A 20 4.82 -6.03 0.86
CA LEU A 20 6.15 -6.39 1.31
C LEU A 20 6.11 -7.20 2.62
N GLU A 21 5.26 -6.82 3.58
CA GLU A 21 5.09 -7.61 4.81
C GLU A 21 4.49 -8.99 4.54
N LEU A 22 3.53 -9.10 3.62
CA LEU A 22 3.04 -10.39 3.13
C LEU A 22 4.15 -11.22 2.49
N ALA A 23 4.96 -10.59 1.63
CA ALA A 23 6.11 -11.25 1.01
C ALA A 23 7.13 -11.73 2.07
N ARG A 24 7.40 -10.93 3.11
CA ARG A 24 8.27 -11.32 4.24
C ARG A 24 7.73 -12.51 5.01
N ALA A 25 6.41 -12.57 5.21
CA ALA A 25 5.76 -13.69 5.90
C ALA A 25 5.83 -15.01 5.13
N LEU A 26 6.07 -14.97 3.82
CA LEU A 26 6.18 -16.13 2.94
C LEU A 26 7.63 -16.61 2.79
N SER A 27 8.41 -16.61 3.87
CA SER A 27 9.87 -16.86 3.90
C SER A 27 10.28 -18.23 3.34
N ASP A 28 9.39 -19.24 3.41
CA ASP A 28 9.65 -20.59 2.91
C ASP A 28 9.34 -20.75 1.41
N HIS A 29 9.02 -19.64 0.73
CA HIS A 29 8.59 -19.62 -0.66
C HIS A 29 9.44 -18.64 -1.47
N HIS A 30 9.55 -18.89 -2.79
CA HIS A 30 10.11 -17.90 -3.70
C HIS A 30 9.01 -16.92 -4.09
N VAL A 31 9.17 -15.66 -3.72
CA VAL A 31 8.16 -14.60 -3.98
C VAL A 31 8.65 -13.66 -5.06
N ILE A 32 7.87 -13.51 -6.12
CA ILE A 32 8.07 -12.48 -7.13
C ILE A 32 7.09 -11.34 -6.82
N LEU A 33 7.59 -10.25 -6.23
CA LEU A 33 6.80 -9.06 -5.94
C LEU A 33 6.78 -8.15 -7.18
N ILE A 34 5.62 -8.04 -7.82
CA ILE A 34 5.40 -7.14 -8.95
C ILE A 34 4.89 -5.81 -8.42
N ALA A 35 5.64 -4.74 -8.66
CA ALA A 35 5.34 -3.39 -8.21
C ALA A 35 5.01 -2.47 -9.40
N GLY A 36 3.78 -1.96 -9.47
CA GLY A 36 3.29 -1.17 -10.59
C GLY A 36 3.25 0.34 -10.36
N GLY A 37 3.70 0.83 -9.20
CA GLY A 37 3.74 2.27 -8.87
C GLY A 37 5.13 2.89 -9.01
N ARG A 38 5.28 4.15 -8.57
CA ARG A 38 6.56 4.88 -8.59
C ARG A 38 7.65 4.13 -7.84
N GLY A 39 8.88 4.25 -8.32
CA GLY A 39 10.04 3.62 -7.70
C GLY A 39 10.27 4.11 -6.25
N VAL A 40 10.34 3.17 -5.32
CA VAL A 40 10.70 3.42 -3.92
C VAL A 40 11.87 2.51 -3.56
N ASP A 41 12.84 3.05 -2.83
CA ASP A 41 13.94 2.28 -2.28
C ASP A 41 13.42 1.45 -1.08
N ILE A 42 13.44 0.12 -1.22
CA ILE A 42 12.96 -0.84 -0.21
C ILE A 42 13.97 -1.94 0.00
N GLU A 43 14.13 -2.36 1.23
CA GLU A 43 14.93 -3.54 1.58
C GLU A 43 14.11 -4.80 1.40
N LEU A 44 14.64 -5.72 0.59
CA LEU A 44 13.99 -6.98 0.26
C LEU A 44 14.66 -8.15 0.99
N PRO A 45 13.88 -9.11 1.50
CA PRO A 45 14.41 -10.39 1.92
C PRO A 45 15.00 -11.17 0.75
N GLU A 46 15.94 -12.10 1.02
CA GLU A 46 16.63 -12.89 0.00
C GLU A 46 15.68 -13.74 -0.88
N HIS A 47 14.56 -14.21 -0.31
CA HIS A 47 13.55 -15.01 -1.02
C HIS A 47 12.59 -14.20 -1.90
N VAL A 48 12.73 -12.84 -1.92
CA VAL A 48 11.87 -11.93 -2.67
C VAL A 48 12.59 -11.33 -3.86
N THR A 49 12.08 -11.56 -5.05
CA THR A 49 12.51 -10.91 -6.30
C THR A 49 11.55 -9.78 -6.63
N LEU A 50 12.05 -8.54 -6.74
CA LEU A 50 11.25 -7.38 -7.14
C LEU A 50 11.25 -7.21 -8.65
N VAL A 51 10.08 -7.15 -9.25
CA VAL A 51 9.88 -6.75 -10.65
C VAL A 51 9.10 -5.45 -10.69
N ARG A 52 9.68 -4.42 -11.29
CA ARG A 52 9.00 -3.13 -11.50
C ARG A 52 8.37 -3.08 -12.87
N LEU A 53 7.08 -2.82 -12.91
CA LEU A 53 6.40 -2.53 -14.17
C LEU A 53 6.62 -1.06 -14.56
N PRO A 54 6.59 -0.74 -15.87
CA PRO A 54 6.56 0.64 -16.32
C PRO A 54 5.47 1.44 -15.61
N GLY A 55 5.82 2.62 -15.12
CA GLY A 55 4.97 3.40 -14.21
C GLY A 55 3.69 3.90 -14.87
N LEU A 56 2.56 3.60 -14.23
CA LEU A 56 1.25 4.20 -14.50
C LEU A 56 0.68 4.74 -13.19
N TYR A 57 0.10 5.92 -13.25
CA TYR A 57 -0.59 6.54 -12.12
C TYR A 57 -1.93 7.12 -12.54
N MET A 58 -2.77 7.46 -11.58
CA MET A 58 -4.05 8.12 -11.81
C MET A 58 -3.91 9.63 -11.60
N ASP A 59 -4.71 10.41 -12.31
CA ASP A 59 -4.91 11.83 -12.01
C ASP A 59 -5.49 12.04 -10.61
N GLU A 60 -5.54 13.28 -10.13
CA GLU A 60 -6.06 13.61 -8.79
C GLU A 60 -7.52 13.22 -8.58
N GLN A 61 -8.30 13.18 -9.65
CA GLN A 61 -9.71 12.80 -9.64
C GLN A 61 -9.93 11.28 -9.76
N PHE A 62 -8.86 10.49 -9.92
CA PHE A 62 -8.92 9.04 -10.17
C PHE A 62 -9.75 8.66 -11.42
N THR A 63 -9.73 9.50 -12.45
CA THR A 63 -10.50 9.32 -13.67
C THR A 63 -9.65 8.85 -14.85
N THR A 64 -8.38 9.28 -14.93
CA THR A 64 -7.52 9.07 -16.10
C THR A 64 -6.19 8.44 -15.71
N LEU A 65 -5.80 7.39 -16.45
CA LEU A 65 -4.45 6.83 -16.36
C LEU A 65 -3.45 7.73 -17.09
N MET A 66 -2.29 7.90 -16.48
CA MET A 66 -1.17 8.67 -17.02
C MET A 66 0.11 7.85 -16.94
N ALA A 67 0.96 7.95 -17.97
CA ALA A 67 2.29 7.35 -17.93
C ALA A 67 3.24 8.18 -17.05
N GLU A 68 4.12 7.50 -16.31
CA GLU A 68 5.12 8.17 -15.47
C GLU A 68 6.16 8.91 -16.31
N ASP A 69 6.58 8.31 -17.44
CA ASP A 69 7.39 8.96 -18.46
C ASP A 69 6.46 9.72 -19.44
N ALA A 70 6.51 11.04 -19.38
CA ALA A 70 5.70 11.92 -20.24
C ALA A 70 5.99 11.76 -21.77
N ASN A 71 7.10 11.13 -22.14
CA ASN A 71 7.42 10.85 -23.54
C ASN A 71 6.77 9.55 -24.06
N GLN A 72 6.11 8.79 -23.20
CA GLN A 72 5.46 7.54 -23.56
C GLN A 72 3.94 7.70 -23.55
N SER A 73 3.27 7.11 -24.53
CA SER A 73 1.81 7.04 -24.52
C SER A 73 1.34 6.00 -23.49
N VAL A 74 0.16 6.23 -22.91
CA VAL A 74 -0.46 5.27 -21.97
C VAL A 74 -0.64 3.90 -22.64
N ASP A 75 -1.09 3.85 -23.88
CA ASP A 75 -1.30 2.61 -24.63
C ASP A 75 0.00 1.82 -24.81
N PHE A 76 1.11 2.51 -25.09
CA PHE A 76 2.42 1.87 -25.19
C PHE A 76 2.84 1.26 -23.87
N VAL A 77 2.72 2.01 -22.76
CA VAL A 77 3.05 1.51 -21.41
C VAL A 77 2.14 0.35 -21.01
N GLN A 78 0.85 0.42 -21.30
CA GLN A 78 -0.09 -0.68 -21.07
C GLN A 78 0.30 -1.95 -21.84
N HIS A 79 0.71 -1.79 -23.09
CA HIS A 79 1.19 -2.93 -23.89
C HIS A 79 2.44 -3.55 -23.30
N GLN A 80 3.46 -2.75 -22.94
CA GLN A 80 4.69 -3.23 -22.30
C GLN A 80 4.39 -4.01 -21.02
N ARG A 81 3.53 -3.46 -20.15
CA ARG A 81 3.14 -4.10 -18.89
C ARG A 81 2.50 -5.47 -19.11
N LYS A 82 1.58 -5.57 -20.08
CA LYS A 82 0.97 -6.87 -20.45
C LYS A 82 2.02 -7.88 -20.90
N VAL A 83 2.96 -7.47 -21.75
CA VAL A 83 4.03 -8.35 -22.24
C VAL A 83 4.92 -8.82 -21.08
N ILE A 84 5.30 -7.93 -20.17
CA ILE A 84 6.11 -8.26 -18.99
C ILE A 84 5.36 -9.27 -18.11
N LEU A 85 4.09 -9.01 -17.77
CA LEU A 85 3.29 -9.92 -16.95
C LEU A 85 3.21 -11.31 -17.57
N MET A 86 2.89 -11.41 -18.86
CA MET A 86 2.82 -12.70 -19.58
C MET A 86 4.17 -13.43 -19.54
N SER A 87 5.27 -12.72 -19.77
CA SER A 87 6.62 -13.30 -19.73
C SER A 87 6.97 -13.86 -18.34
N LEU A 88 6.59 -13.14 -17.26
CA LEU A 88 6.82 -13.60 -15.90
C LEU A 88 6.08 -14.90 -15.60
N PHE A 89 4.81 -15.04 -16.03
CA PHE A 89 4.05 -16.26 -15.84
C PHE A 89 4.60 -17.43 -16.65
N GLN A 90 5.10 -17.20 -17.86
CA GLN A 90 5.78 -18.21 -18.66
C GLN A 90 7.10 -18.66 -18.03
N GLN A 91 7.87 -17.71 -17.50
CA GLN A 91 9.19 -17.94 -16.90
C GLN A 91 9.10 -18.66 -15.56
N TYR A 92 8.27 -18.15 -14.64
CA TYR A 92 8.24 -18.60 -13.25
C TYR A 92 7.23 -19.72 -13.00
N ARG A 93 6.20 -19.84 -13.83
CA ARG A 93 5.12 -20.84 -13.66
C ARG A 93 4.67 -20.91 -12.20
N PRO A 94 4.09 -19.82 -11.65
CA PRO A 94 3.81 -19.74 -10.23
C PRO A 94 2.76 -20.75 -9.80
N ASP A 95 2.85 -21.21 -8.55
CA ASP A 95 1.82 -22.02 -7.91
C ASP A 95 0.65 -21.16 -7.44
N VAL A 96 0.97 -19.88 -7.07
CA VAL A 96 0.00 -18.93 -6.53
C VAL A 96 0.17 -17.56 -7.19
N PHE A 97 -0.95 -16.98 -7.61
CA PHE A 97 -1.04 -15.59 -8.03
C PHE A 97 -1.87 -14.79 -7.04
N MET A 98 -1.22 -13.97 -6.23
CA MET A 98 -1.87 -13.09 -5.25
C MET A 98 -1.99 -11.68 -5.82
N ILE A 99 -3.21 -11.11 -5.82
CA ILE A 99 -3.49 -9.78 -6.36
C ILE A 99 -3.98 -8.85 -5.25
N GLU A 100 -3.27 -7.75 -5.06
CA GLU A 100 -3.63 -6.75 -4.06
C GLU A 100 -4.83 -5.93 -4.53
N LEU A 101 -5.91 -5.96 -3.72
CA LEU A 101 -7.13 -5.17 -3.82
C LEU A 101 -8.04 -5.47 -5.03
N TYR A 102 -7.61 -6.15 -6.08
CA TYR A 102 -8.45 -6.52 -7.20
C TYR A 102 -9.22 -7.82 -6.89
N PRO A 103 -10.55 -7.91 -7.15
CA PRO A 103 -11.39 -7.03 -7.97
C PRO A 103 -12.12 -5.90 -7.21
N PHE A 104 -11.94 -5.76 -5.90
CA PHE A 104 -12.59 -4.73 -5.09
C PHE A 104 -12.13 -3.30 -5.43
N GLY A 105 -10.93 -3.15 -5.98
CA GLY A 105 -10.37 -1.91 -6.45
C GLY A 105 -9.48 -2.11 -7.68
N ARG A 106 -8.69 -1.09 -8.02
CA ARG A 106 -7.72 -1.16 -9.13
C ARG A 106 -8.34 -1.50 -10.50
N THR A 107 -9.62 -1.20 -10.69
CA THR A 107 -10.35 -1.52 -11.93
C THR A 107 -9.74 -0.91 -13.18
N ALA A 108 -9.06 0.23 -13.06
CA ALA A 108 -8.31 0.84 -14.15
C ALA A 108 -7.16 -0.04 -14.68
N PHE A 109 -6.70 -1.02 -13.89
CA PHE A 109 -5.66 -1.99 -14.28
C PHE A 109 -6.24 -3.32 -14.78
N GLY A 110 -7.56 -3.37 -14.97
CA GLY A 110 -8.23 -4.51 -15.61
C GLY A 110 -7.72 -4.83 -17.01
N PHE A 111 -7.16 -3.84 -17.72
CA PHE A 111 -6.59 -4.03 -19.07
C PHE A 111 -5.45 -5.07 -19.09
N GLU A 112 -4.71 -5.24 -17.99
CA GLU A 112 -3.63 -6.21 -17.88
C GLU A 112 -4.01 -7.43 -17.03
N LEU A 113 -4.83 -7.24 -15.99
CA LEU A 113 -5.21 -8.32 -15.09
C LEU A 113 -6.26 -9.25 -15.70
N GLN A 114 -7.27 -8.71 -16.40
CA GLN A 114 -8.33 -9.51 -16.97
C GLN A 114 -7.82 -10.53 -18.00
N PRO A 115 -7.03 -10.14 -19.02
CA PRO A 115 -6.49 -11.12 -19.99
C PRO A 115 -5.59 -12.18 -19.33
N LEU A 116 -4.86 -11.80 -18.26
CA LEU A 116 -4.01 -12.73 -17.53
C LEU A 116 -4.85 -13.74 -16.75
N LEU A 117 -5.91 -13.28 -16.06
CA LEU A 117 -6.85 -14.15 -15.34
C LEU A 117 -7.59 -15.10 -16.29
N ASP A 118 -8.01 -14.62 -17.48
CA ASP A 118 -8.61 -15.47 -18.51
C ASP A 118 -7.65 -16.61 -18.92
N TRP A 119 -6.38 -16.31 -19.11
CA TRP A 119 -5.39 -17.33 -19.50
C TRP A 119 -5.08 -18.31 -18.38
N ILE A 120 -5.05 -17.84 -17.12
CA ILE A 120 -4.92 -18.73 -15.95
C ILE A 120 -6.13 -19.65 -15.87
N HIS A 121 -7.34 -19.10 -15.97
CA HIS A 121 -8.59 -19.87 -15.93
C HIS A 121 -8.68 -20.91 -17.04
N MET A 122 -8.13 -20.62 -18.23
CA MET A 122 -8.00 -21.57 -19.34
C MET A 122 -6.87 -22.59 -19.15
N GLY A 123 -6.15 -22.56 -18.04
CA GLY A 123 -5.05 -23.49 -17.73
C GLY A 123 -3.79 -23.30 -18.58
N ARG A 124 -3.60 -22.16 -19.24
CA ARG A 124 -2.45 -21.93 -20.15
C ARG A 124 -1.09 -21.93 -19.45
N PHE A 125 -1.07 -21.67 -18.15
CA PHE A 125 0.14 -21.65 -17.32
C PHE A 125 0.22 -22.83 -16.33
N GLY A 126 -0.72 -23.77 -16.38
CA GLY A 126 -0.88 -24.86 -15.41
C GLY A 126 -1.93 -24.54 -14.35
N ASP A 127 -1.95 -25.31 -13.26
CA ASP A 127 -2.86 -25.08 -12.12
C ASP A 127 -2.28 -24.00 -11.20
N ILE A 128 -2.80 -22.80 -11.29
CA ILE A 128 -2.40 -21.65 -10.48
C ILE A 128 -3.55 -21.28 -9.57
N LYS A 129 -3.31 -21.20 -8.27
CA LYS A 129 -4.28 -20.68 -7.30
C LYS A 129 -4.28 -19.16 -7.29
N VAL A 130 -5.44 -18.56 -7.54
CA VAL A 130 -5.60 -17.11 -7.59
C VAL A 130 -6.18 -16.61 -6.27
N VAL A 131 -5.45 -15.69 -5.63
CA VAL A 131 -5.78 -15.18 -4.30
C VAL A 131 -6.00 -13.67 -4.35
N CYS A 132 -7.12 -13.21 -3.82
CA CYS A 132 -7.34 -11.79 -3.57
C CYS A 132 -6.77 -11.41 -2.20
N SER A 133 -5.89 -10.43 -2.16
CA SER A 133 -5.35 -9.82 -0.94
C SER A 133 -6.08 -8.50 -0.70
N LEU A 134 -7.05 -8.50 0.22
CA LEU A 134 -7.93 -7.37 0.48
C LEU A 134 -7.52 -6.64 1.76
N ARG A 135 -7.52 -5.31 1.71
CA ARG A 135 -7.38 -4.48 2.92
C ARG A 135 -8.67 -4.54 3.79
N ASP A 136 -8.57 -4.00 4.98
CA ASP A 136 -9.61 -3.96 6.00
C ASP A 136 -10.92 -3.26 5.55
N ILE A 137 -10.84 -2.00 5.13
CA ILE A 137 -12.01 -1.16 4.83
C ILE A 137 -12.09 -0.85 3.33
N LEU A 138 -13.28 -1.00 2.76
CA LEU A 138 -13.60 -0.59 1.40
C LEU A 138 -14.23 0.81 1.39
N VAL A 139 -13.91 1.57 0.36
CA VAL A 139 -14.52 2.88 0.13
C VAL A 139 -15.84 2.69 -0.59
N GLU A 140 -16.91 3.26 -0.05
CA GLU A 140 -18.24 3.25 -0.63
C GLU A 140 -18.25 3.79 -2.07
N LYS A 141 -19.03 3.18 -2.95
CA LYS A 141 -19.12 3.52 -4.37
C LYS A 141 -20.48 4.13 -4.71
N ARG A 142 -20.52 5.08 -5.63
CA ARG A 142 -21.75 5.73 -6.08
C ARG A 142 -22.81 4.77 -6.62
N LYS A 143 -22.40 3.61 -7.17
CA LYS A 143 -23.26 2.53 -7.68
C LYS A 143 -22.87 1.23 -6.97
N GLN A 144 -23.14 1.18 -5.67
CA GLN A 144 -22.68 0.09 -4.79
C GLN A 144 -23.16 -1.28 -5.27
N GLU A 145 -24.42 -1.42 -5.64
CA GLU A 145 -25.02 -2.68 -6.10
C GLU A 145 -24.30 -3.27 -7.32
N PHE A 146 -24.14 -2.47 -8.39
CA PHE A 146 -23.39 -2.90 -9.59
C PHE A 146 -21.92 -3.22 -9.30
N TYR A 147 -21.32 -2.46 -8.38
CA TYR A 147 -19.95 -2.70 -7.96
C TYR A 147 -19.83 -4.05 -7.26
N GLU A 148 -20.70 -4.35 -6.31
CA GLU A 148 -20.70 -5.60 -5.55
C GLU A 148 -21.01 -6.81 -6.44
N GLU A 149 -22.01 -6.69 -7.34
CA GLU A 149 -22.33 -7.73 -8.31
C GLU A 149 -21.13 -8.08 -9.20
N ARG A 150 -20.45 -7.08 -9.73
CA ARG A 150 -19.25 -7.27 -10.53
C ARG A 150 -18.14 -7.96 -9.72
N VAL A 151 -17.92 -7.54 -8.48
CA VAL A 151 -16.89 -8.12 -7.61
C VAL A 151 -17.19 -9.60 -7.34
N ILE A 152 -18.42 -9.92 -6.99
CA ILE A 152 -18.86 -11.31 -6.74
C ILE A 152 -18.66 -12.17 -7.98
N HIS A 153 -19.11 -11.69 -9.14
CA HIS A 153 -18.91 -12.41 -10.41
C HIS A 153 -17.42 -12.68 -10.67
N MET A 154 -16.56 -11.69 -10.48
CA MET A 154 -15.11 -11.84 -10.67
C MET A 154 -14.49 -12.82 -9.68
N LEU A 155 -14.88 -12.76 -8.40
CA LEU A 155 -14.41 -13.69 -7.38
C LEU A 155 -14.77 -15.13 -7.73
N HIS A 156 -16.02 -15.38 -8.10
CA HIS A 156 -16.49 -16.74 -8.45
C HIS A 156 -15.85 -17.29 -9.73
N THR A 157 -15.52 -16.40 -10.68
CA THR A 157 -14.96 -16.83 -11.96
C THR A 157 -13.47 -17.12 -11.89
N TYR A 158 -12.71 -16.33 -11.12
CA TYR A 158 -11.25 -16.33 -11.24
C TYR A 158 -10.50 -16.62 -9.95
N PHE A 159 -11.13 -16.50 -8.77
CA PHE A 159 -10.41 -16.57 -7.50
C PHE A 159 -10.72 -17.84 -6.71
N ASP A 160 -9.68 -18.38 -6.08
CA ASP A 160 -9.78 -19.55 -5.21
C ASP A 160 -9.90 -19.17 -3.72
N LEU A 161 -9.44 -17.96 -3.35
CA LEU A 161 -9.36 -17.53 -1.95
C LEU A 161 -9.41 -16.00 -1.84
N LEU A 162 -10.13 -15.52 -0.83
CA LEU A 162 -10.11 -14.13 -0.39
C LEU A 162 -9.44 -14.01 0.98
N LEU A 163 -8.30 -13.31 1.05
CA LEU A 163 -7.66 -12.92 2.29
C LEU A 163 -8.09 -11.52 2.68
N VAL A 164 -8.66 -11.35 3.87
CA VAL A 164 -9.05 -10.05 4.43
C VAL A 164 -8.05 -9.69 5.54
N HIS A 165 -7.32 -8.59 5.34
CA HIS A 165 -6.28 -8.16 6.28
C HIS A 165 -6.87 -7.28 7.39
N SER A 166 -7.76 -7.87 8.16
CA SER A 166 -8.32 -7.31 9.39
C SER A 166 -8.47 -8.38 10.45
N ASP A 167 -8.71 -7.95 11.69
CA ASP A 167 -9.11 -8.84 12.78
C ASP A 167 -10.64 -8.97 12.75
N GLU A 168 -11.14 -10.18 12.57
CA GLU A 168 -12.56 -10.49 12.51
C GLU A 168 -13.33 -10.04 13.77
N GLN A 169 -12.64 -9.96 14.93
CA GLN A 169 -13.26 -9.47 16.17
C GLN A 169 -13.41 -7.94 16.21
N LEU A 170 -12.72 -7.21 15.34
CA LEU A 170 -12.74 -5.74 15.33
C LEU A 170 -13.47 -5.18 14.12
N LEU A 171 -13.31 -5.79 12.95
CA LEU A 171 -13.83 -5.26 11.69
C LEU A 171 -14.03 -6.38 10.68
N THR A 172 -15.27 -6.60 10.29
CA THR A 172 -15.64 -7.60 9.29
C THR A 172 -15.95 -6.97 7.93
N LEU A 173 -15.82 -7.76 6.86
CA LEU A 173 -15.97 -7.26 5.49
C LEU A 173 -17.40 -6.77 5.20
N ASP A 174 -18.43 -7.33 5.82
CA ASP A 174 -19.83 -6.96 5.65
C ASP A 174 -20.14 -5.53 6.12
N GLU A 175 -19.31 -4.92 6.97
CA GLU A 175 -19.46 -3.51 7.34
C GLU A 175 -19.28 -2.56 6.14
N THR A 176 -18.52 -2.99 5.11
CA THR A 176 -18.22 -2.17 3.93
C THR A 176 -18.53 -2.87 2.59
N PHE A 177 -19.03 -4.11 2.63
CA PHE A 177 -19.43 -4.91 1.48
C PHE A 177 -20.69 -5.72 1.84
N SER A 178 -21.85 -5.18 1.49
CA SER A 178 -23.16 -5.67 1.95
C SER A 178 -23.48 -7.10 1.51
N ARG A 179 -22.91 -7.56 0.41
CA ARG A 179 -23.13 -8.88 -0.18
C ARG A 179 -22.03 -9.91 0.18
N MET A 180 -21.40 -9.77 1.35
CA MET A 180 -20.39 -10.74 1.80
C MET A 180 -20.92 -12.18 1.81
N ASN A 181 -22.18 -12.38 2.20
CA ASN A 181 -22.81 -13.71 2.25
C ASN A 181 -22.99 -14.38 0.88
N ASP A 182 -22.90 -13.60 -0.21
CA ASP A 182 -22.96 -14.14 -1.57
C ASP A 182 -21.60 -14.66 -2.05
N ILE A 183 -20.51 -14.40 -1.33
CA ILE A 183 -19.15 -14.87 -1.69
C ILE A 183 -19.06 -16.37 -1.39
N GLN A 184 -18.87 -17.19 -2.44
CA GLN A 184 -18.82 -18.66 -2.36
C GLN A 184 -17.42 -19.22 -2.22
N ILE A 185 -16.37 -18.44 -2.49
CA ILE A 185 -15.00 -18.87 -2.25
C ILE A 185 -14.63 -18.70 -0.77
N PRO A 186 -13.66 -19.46 -0.24
CA PRO A 186 -13.19 -19.29 1.12
C PRO A 186 -12.76 -17.85 1.41
N VAL A 187 -13.19 -17.32 2.57
CA VAL A 187 -12.77 -16.01 3.11
C VAL A 187 -12.00 -16.24 4.39
N VAL A 188 -10.78 -15.72 4.45
CA VAL A 188 -9.88 -15.89 5.61
C VAL A 188 -9.44 -14.53 6.11
N TYR A 189 -9.71 -14.25 7.38
CA TYR A 189 -9.19 -13.09 8.10
C TYR A 189 -7.79 -13.37 8.61
N THR A 190 -6.82 -12.54 8.22
CA THR A 190 -5.40 -12.77 8.53
C THR A 190 -4.90 -12.00 9.75
N GLY A 191 -5.75 -11.16 10.35
CA GLY A 191 -5.31 -10.09 11.23
C GLY A 191 -4.70 -8.92 10.43
N PHE A 192 -4.34 -7.85 11.14
CA PHE A 192 -3.74 -6.67 10.51
C PHE A 192 -2.31 -6.95 10.04
N VAL A 193 -2.04 -6.68 8.77
CA VAL A 193 -0.69 -6.82 8.19
C VAL A 193 0.08 -5.52 8.40
N ALA A 194 1.03 -5.55 9.32
CA ALA A 194 1.86 -4.42 9.69
C ALA A 194 3.25 -4.88 10.15
N GLN A 195 4.22 -4.01 10.00
CA GLN A 195 5.55 -4.23 10.57
C GLN A 195 5.47 -4.23 12.10
N LYS A 196 6.24 -5.12 12.73
CA LYS A 196 6.35 -5.13 14.19
C LYS A 196 7.32 -4.04 14.65
N ALA A 197 6.86 -3.20 15.56
CA ALA A 197 7.70 -2.23 16.22
C ALA A 197 8.76 -2.93 17.09
N ASN A 198 9.97 -2.34 17.18
CA ASN A 198 11.05 -2.81 18.04
C ASN A 198 11.22 -1.86 19.23
N PRO A 199 10.72 -2.23 20.44
CA PRO A 199 10.79 -1.33 21.60
C PRO A 199 12.23 -0.98 22.02
N THR A 200 13.23 -1.82 21.69
CA THR A 200 14.63 -1.51 21.95
C THR A 200 15.14 -0.42 21.02
N ALA A 201 14.80 -0.48 19.73
CA ALA A 201 15.13 0.56 18.76
C ALA A 201 14.45 1.90 19.11
N GLY A 202 13.20 1.88 19.57
CA GLY A 202 12.50 3.07 20.05
C GLY A 202 13.20 3.71 21.26
N ARG A 203 13.57 2.93 22.27
CA ARG A 203 14.35 3.44 23.42
C ARG A 203 15.70 4.01 23.00
N GLN A 204 16.38 3.40 22.04
CA GLN A 204 17.63 3.89 21.50
C GLN A 204 17.42 5.22 20.78
N LEU A 205 16.40 5.31 19.92
CA LEU A 205 16.05 6.53 19.18
C LEU A 205 15.76 7.69 20.14
N ARG A 206 14.98 7.48 21.22
CA ARG A 206 14.73 8.52 22.23
C ARG A 206 16.02 9.05 22.84
N ARG A 207 16.99 8.19 23.14
CA ARG A 207 18.31 8.60 23.64
C ARG A 207 19.09 9.41 22.61
N GLU A 208 19.11 8.95 21.33
CA GLU A 208 19.77 9.65 20.23
C GLU A 208 19.17 11.06 19.99
N LEU A 209 17.86 11.20 20.17
CA LEU A 209 17.15 12.48 20.06
C LEU A 209 17.28 13.37 21.30
N GLY A 210 17.86 12.85 22.39
CA GLY A 210 17.98 13.58 23.65
C GLY A 210 16.63 13.77 24.36
N ILE A 211 15.67 12.87 24.14
CA ILE A 211 14.32 12.96 24.73
C ILE A 211 14.35 12.34 26.12
N GLY A 212 14.10 13.15 27.15
CA GLY A 212 14.04 12.73 28.54
C GLY A 212 12.82 11.85 28.86
N SER A 213 12.87 11.15 30.00
CA SER A 213 11.78 10.28 30.44
C SER A 213 10.46 11.02 30.73
N ALA A 214 10.56 12.28 31.15
CA ALA A 214 9.40 13.13 31.40
C ALA A 214 8.89 13.88 30.15
N GLU A 215 9.63 13.81 29.03
CA GLU A 215 9.30 14.50 27.80
C GLU A 215 8.39 13.62 26.92
N LYS A 216 7.29 14.18 26.44
CA LYS A 216 6.35 13.51 25.53
C LYS A 216 6.84 13.66 24.11
N LEU A 217 7.00 12.54 23.39
CA LEU A 217 7.25 12.52 21.96
C LEU A 217 5.92 12.39 21.22
N VAL A 218 5.61 13.37 20.39
CA VAL A 218 4.47 13.33 19.46
C VAL A 218 5.00 13.14 18.05
N VAL A 219 4.52 12.10 17.38
CA VAL A 219 4.90 11.80 16.00
C VAL A 219 3.76 12.21 15.08
N VAL A 220 4.07 13.03 14.09
CA VAL A 220 3.10 13.50 13.10
C VAL A 220 3.56 13.05 11.71
N SER A 221 2.67 12.42 10.96
CA SER A 221 3.00 11.96 9.60
C SER A 221 1.88 12.22 8.61
N ALA A 222 2.25 12.74 7.44
CA ALA A 222 1.37 12.87 6.28
C ALA A 222 1.51 11.67 5.30
N GLY A 223 2.09 10.55 5.75
CA GLY A 223 2.33 9.37 4.92
C GLY A 223 3.24 9.67 3.73
N GLY A 224 2.78 9.39 2.50
CA GLY A 224 3.55 9.66 1.26
C GLY A 224 3.78 11.14 0.95
N GLY A 225 2.99 12.05 1.57
CA GLY A 225 3.18 13.50 1.46
C GLY A 225 2.38 14.20 0.37
N ARG A 226 1.68 13.50 -0.52
CA ARG A 226 0.83 14.15 -1.54
C ARG A 226 -0.41 14.82 -0.96
N SER A 227 -0.85 14.39 0.21
CA SER A 227 -1.93 14.99 0.99
C SER A 227 -1.43 15.35 2.38
N GLY A 228 -2.30 15.97 3.21
CA GLY A 228 -1.99 16.23 4.60
C GLY A 228 -1.23 17.54 4.86
N TYR A 229 -1.04 18.41 3.86
CA TYR A 229 -0.46 19.75 4.08
C TYR A 229 -1.22 20.53 5.16
N THR A 230 -2.55 20.56 5.08
CA THR A 230 -3.42 21.23 6.04
C THR A 230 -3.21 20.70 7.47
N LEU A 231 -3.11 19.37 7.64
CA LEU A 231 -2.83 18.77 8.95
C LEU A 231 -1.50 19.27 9.52
N LEU A 232 -0.43 19.19 8.73
CA LEU A 232 0.90 19.61 9.16
C LEU A 232 0.92 21.10 9.50
N ASN A 233 0.29 21.93 8.68
CA ASN A 233 0.20 23.36 8.90
C ASN A 233 -0.61 23.69 10.16
N CYS A 234 -1.74 23.01 10.41
CA CYS A 234 -2.53 23.19 11.62
C CYS A 234 -1.73 22.86 12.90
N ILE A 235 -0.89 21.81 12.86
CA ILE A 235 -0.05 21.45 14.00
C ILE A 235 1.01 22.53 14.28
N LEU A 236 1.63 23.07 13.23
CA LEU A 236 2.58 24.18 13.35
C LEU A 236 1.93 25.44 13.95
N ASP A 237 0.70 25.75 13.52
CA ASP A 237 -0.06 26.89 14.03
C ASP A 237 -0.58 26.66 15.47
N ALA A 238 -0.89 25.43 15.85
CA ALA A 238 -1.40 25.07 17.17
C ALA A 238 -0.29 24.98 18.24
N TYR A 239 0.92 24.53 17.86
CA TYR A 239 1.99 24.29 18.83
C TYR A 239 2.36 25.48 19.71
N PRO A 240 2.46 26.74 19.21
CA PRO A 240 2.72 27.91 20.05
C PRO A 240 1.61 28.19 21.07
N LEU A 241 0.39 27.67 20.84
CA LEU A 241 -0.77 27.86 21.70
C LEU A 241 -0.86 26.80 22.82
N MET A 242 -0.04 25.73 22.71
CA MET A 242 -0.03 24.65 23.69
C MET A 242 0.60 25.12 25.01
N ASN A 243 0.05 24.60 26.10
CA ASN A 243 0.60 24.93 27.43
C ASN A 243 2.01 24.34 27.57
N ARG A 244 3.03 25.17 27.78
CA ARG A 244 4.43 24.78 27.92
C ARG A 244 4.75 24.00 29.22
N ALA A 245 3.78 23.82 30.11
CA ALA A 245 3.97 23.01 31.34
C ALA A 245 4.25 21.54 31.01
N ASP A 246 3.78 21.04 29.82
CA ASP A 246 4.13 19.73 29.29
C ASP A 246 5.34 19.89 28.36
N SER A 247 6.44 19.21 28.69
CA SER A 247 7.59 19.12 27.79
C SER A 247 7.21 18.19 26.62
N ILE A 248 6.76 18.81 25.51
CA ILE A 248 6.32 18.10 24.30
C ILE A 248 7.32 18.37 23.19
N ARG A 249 7.82 17.29 22.58
CA ARG A 249 8.61 17.33 21.36
C ARG A 249 7.84 16.72 20.21
N ILE A 250 7.82 17.41 19.08
CA ILE A 250 7.14 16.94 17.87
C ILE A 250 8.17 16.56 16.82
N GLU A 251 8.12 15.31 16.37
CA GLU A 251 8.83 14.85 15.18
C GLU A 251 7.80 14.73 14.04
N MET A 252 7.93 15.56 13.02
CA MET A 252 6.97 15.72 11.94
C MET A 252 7.55 15.24 10.61
N PHE A 253 6.83 14.38 9.91
CA PHE A 253 7.22 13.81 8.63
C PHE A 253 6.26 14.26 7.53
N ALA A 254 6.75 15.10 6.62
CA ALA A 254 5.95 15.66 5.54
C ALA A 254 5.66 14.66 4.41
N GLY A 255 6.46 13.58 4.31
CA GLY A 255 6.41 12.57 3.27
C GLY A 255 7.38 12.82 2.12
N PRO A 256 7.88 11.73 1.49
CA PRO A 256 8.91 11.82 0.44
C PRO A 256 8.41 12.45 -0.88
N PHE A 257 7.09 12.52 -1.08
CA PHE A 257 6.48 13.08 -2.29
C PHE A 257 5.86 14.48 -2.07
N ARG A 258 6.23 15.15 -0.97
CA ARG A 258 5.82 16.53 -0.71
C ARG A 258 6.50 17.46 -1.71
N GLU A 259 5.71 18.37 -2.31
CA GLU A 259 6.26 19.39 -3.21
C GLU A 259 7.24 20.29 -2.45
N PRO A 260 8.39 20.64 -3.06
CA PRO A 260 9.43 21.45 -2.40
C PRO A 260 8.91 22.76 -1.83
N ASP A 261 8.11 23.50 -2.58
CA ASP A 261 7.54 24.79 -2.16
C ASP A 261 6.64 24.66 -0.91
N GLU A 262 5.88 23.56 -0.82
CA GLU A 262 5.05 23.30 0.35
C GLU A 262 5.89 22.92 1.57
N PHE A 263 6.97 22.14 1.36
CA PHE A 263 7.89 21.80 2.44
C PHE A 263 8.58 23.05 2.99
N GLU A 264 9.05 23.95 2.12
CA GLU A 264 9.68 25.21 2.53
C GLU A 264 8.73 26.10 3.34
N LYS A 265 7.47 26.20 2.93
CA LYS A 265 6.43 26.93 3.69
C LYS A 265 6.21 26.35 5.09
N LEU A 266 6.19 25.01 5.21
CA LEU A 266 6.07 24.34 6.52
C LEU A 266 7.34 24.56 7.36
N ALA A 267 8.52 24.44 6.75
CA ALA A 267 9.80 24.63 7.43
C ALA A 267 9.98 26.03 7.98
N ALA A 268 9.52 27.05 7.25
CA ALA A 268 9.55 28.45 7.69
C ALA A 268 8.68 28.71 8.94
N LYS A 269 7.68 27.87 9.23
CA LYS A 269 6.82 27.95 10.42
C LYS A 269 7.31 27.09 11.59
N ALA A 270 8.24 26.16 11.34
CA ALA A 270 8.73 25.28 12.39
C ALA A 270 9.48 26.08 13.46
N VAL A 271 9.07 25.89 14.71
CA VAL A 271 9.66 26.53 15.89
C VAL A 271 10.40 25.52 16.74
N ASP A 272 11.15 26.02 17.75
CA ASP A 272 11.83 25.15 18.70
C ASP A 272 10.84 24.19 19.39
N GLY A 273 11.22 22.91 19.48
CA GLY A 273 10.35 21.83 19.93
C GLY A 273 9.66 21.05 18.78
N ILE A 274 9.68 21.53 17.53
CA ILE A 274 9.20 20.82 16.36
C ILE A 274 10.36 20.55 15.40
N ARG A 275 10.55 19.28 15.03
CA ARG A 275 11.49 18.90 13.99
C ARG A 275 10.74 18.41 12.77
N LEU A 276 10.82 19.14 11.66
CA LEU A 276 10.23 18.77 10.38
C LEU A 276 11.25 18.03 9.51
N ARG A 277 10.82 16.91 8.92
CA ARG A 277 11.61 16.09 7.99
C ARG A 277 10.76 15.66 6.81
N HIS A 278 11.40 15.38 5.67
CA HIS A 278 10.69 14.74 4.55
C HIS A 278 10.30 13.31 4.88
N TYR A 279 11.28 12.49 5.30
CA TYR A 279 11.13 11.05 5.43
C TYR A 279 12.15 10.45 6.41
N THR A 280 11.85 9.27 6.93
CA THR A 280 12.80 8.44 7.68
C THR A 280 12.58 6.97 7.37
N LYS A 281 13.64 6.17 7.24
CA LYS A 281 13.57 4.71 7.17
C LYS A 281 13.25 4.08 8.55
N ARG A 282 13.41 4.84 9.64
CA ARG A 282 13.23 4.42 11.03
C ARG A 282 11.89 4.83 11.61
N PHE A 283 10.85 4.99 10.78
CA PHE A 283 9.55 5.54 11.23
C PHE A 283 8.94 4.73 12.38
N LEU A 284 9.07 3.39 12.35
CA LEU A 284 8.56 2.52 13.42
C LEU A 284 9.28 2.72 14.76
N ASP A 285 10.56 3.10 14.75
CA ASP A 285 11.30 3.38 15.97
C ASP A 285 10.72 4.60 16.72
N TYR A 286 10.12 5.54 15.97
CA TYR A 286 9.42 6.70 16.55
C TYR A 286 8.07 6.31 17.19
N LEU A 287 7.48 5.19 16.77
CA LEU A 287 6.18 4.70 17.26
C LEU A 287 6.32 3.64 18.37
N SER A 288 7.56 3.29 18.76
CA SER A 288 7.87 2.20 19.70
C SER A 288 8.02 2.66 21.14
#